data_0398479eda418b2002959dca251b738f
#
_entry.id   0398479eda418b2002959dca251b738f
#
_cell.length_a   1.000
_cell.length_b   1.000
_cell.length_c   1.000
_cell.angle_alpha   90.00
_cell.angle_beta   90.00
_cell.angle_gamma   90.00
#
_symmetry.space_group_name_H-M   'P 1'
#
loop_
_entity.id
_entity.type
_entity.pdbx_description
1 polymer ?
#
loop_
_entity_poly.entity_id
_entity_poly.type
_entity_poly.pdbx_seq_one_letter_code
_entity_poly.pdbx_strand_id
1 'polypeptide(L)'
;MNSVEIANELKELLSGSNINVQLSVPQLAEKATSRGEAMLTVDGAVRAETGKYTGRSPKDKYTVEEESTKDKIDWGKVNRPISSEVFDNLYVKVVKYLKERDELFVFKGFAGADKDSQLSIQVINEYAWHNLFAHQLFIRPTKEELASHVADFTVISAPNFKADPAVDGTASETFIIVSLEKKIILIGGTEYAGEIKKSIFGIMNYLLPQQGILSMHCSSNVGEAGDVALFFGLSGTGKTTLSADPDRKLIGDDEHGWSDNGVFNIEGGCYAKTINLSAENEPEIYNAIRFGSVLENVAVDPETRVCDYDDGSLTENTRVAYPIQYIENIVDPSVAGHPKTIIFLTADAFGVLPPISKLTKEQAMYHFLSGFTSKLAGTERGVTEPEPVFSTCFGSPFLPLPATVYAEMLGQKIDEHGAQVFLVNTGWTGGEYGTGSRMKLSYTRTMVRAAIDGKLTDVETIQDSVFGLNIPTAIEGVPTEVLNPRDAWADKAAYDKKATELAGLFNENFKKFSNVSEAITKLGGPLK
;
A
#
# COMPACT_ATOMS: atom_id res chain seq x y z
N MET A 1 26.61 -16.73 -7.23
CA MET A 1 25.87 -18.01 -6.99
C MET A 1 24.78 -18.17 -8.04
N ASN A 2 24.55 -19.38 -8.52
CA ASN A 2 23.42 -19.67 -9.40
C ASN A 2 22.18 -20.12 -8.56
N SER A 3 21.01 -20.19 -9.19
CA SER A 3 19.77 -20.55 -8.49
C SER A 3 19.78 -21.94 -7.84
N VAL A 4 20.58 -22.90 -8.39
CA VAL A 4 20.71 -24.25 -7.82
C VAL A 4 21.53 -24.22 -6.53
N GLU A 5 22.62 -23.45 -6.51
CA GLU A 5 23.45 -23.27 -5.31
C GLU A 5 22.64 -22.65 -4.18
N ILE A 6 21.86 -21.60 -4.47
CA ILE A 6 20.96 -20.95 -3.52
C ILE A 6 19.92 -21.93 -3.00
N ALA A 7 19.27 -22.71 -3.87
CA ALA A 7 18.27 -23.70 -3.46
C ALA A 7 18.87 -24.77 -2.54
N ASN A 8 20.11 -25.20 -2.78
CA ASN A 8 20.82 -26.16 -1.93
C ASN A 8 21.15 -25.55 -0.56
N GLU A 9 21.62 -24.31 -0.51
CA GLU A 9 21.89 -23.61 0.77
C GLU A 9 20.62 -23.38 1.60
N LEU A 10 19.51 -23.00 0.96
CA LEU A 10 18.21 -22.88 1.62
C LEU A 10 17.74 -24.23 2.16
N LYS A 11 17.88 -25.29 1.40
CA LYS A 11 17.53 -26.65 1.84
C LYS A 11 18.36 -27.07 3.04
N GLU A 12 19.65 -26.76 3.03
CA GLU A 12 20.53 -27.03 4.17
C GLU A 12 20.10 -26.22 5.42
N LEU A 13 19.85 -24.91 5.27
CA LEU A 13 19.35 -24.05 6.33
C LEU A 13 18.06 -24.62 6.94
N LEU A 14 17.09 -25.00 6.10
CA LEU A 14 15.78 -25.49 6.52
C LEU A 14 15.80 -26.94 7.04
N SER A 15 16.91 -27.67 6.93
CA SER A 15 17.08 -29.02 7.51
C SER A 15 17.55 -29.01 8.97
N GLY A 16 17.85 -27.85 9.52
CA GLY A 16 18.28 -27.68 10.90
C GLY A 16 17.20 -28.10 11.90
N SER A 17 17.61 -28.62 13.06
CA SER A 17 16.69 -29.02 14.15
C SER A 17 16.07 -27.83 14.89
N ASN A 18 16.55 -26.62 14.63
CA ASN A 18 16.09 -25.35 15.21
C ASN A 18 15.03 -24.66 14.37
N ILE A 19 14.49 -25.30 13.34
CA ILE A 19 13.53 -24.73 12.41
C ILE A 19 12.10 -25.02 12.83
N ASN A 20 11.32 -23.98 13.10
CA ASN A 20 9.90 -24.04 13.42
C ASN A 20 9.08 -23.72 12.15
N VAL A 21 8.46 -24.72 11.54
CA VAL A 21 7.69 -24.54 10.31
C VAL A 21 6.21 -24.45 10.61
N GLN A 22 5.54 -23.42 10.13
CA GLN A 22 4.09 -23.25 10.13
C GLN A 22 3.47 -23.37 11.54
N LEU A 23 4.10 -22.74 12.53
CA LEU A 23 3.52 -22.66 13.88
C LEU A 23 2.16 -21.97 13.85
N SER A 24 1.27 -22.39 14.71
CA SER A 24 -0.04 -21.73 14.90
C SER A 24 0.13 -20.34 15.56
N VAL A 25 -0.88 -19.50 15.40
CA VAL A 25 -0.93 -18.15 16.02
C VAL A 25 -0.64 -18.20 17.53
N PRO A 26 -1.27 -19.10 18.34
CA PRO A 26 -0.94 -19.20 19.75
C PRO A 26 0.53 -19.57 20.01
N GLN A 27 1.08 -20.53 19.29
CA GLN A 27 2.49 -20.92 19.44
C GLN A 27 3.46 -19.78 19.10
N LEU A 28 3.16 -19.00 18.04
CA LEU A 28 3.97 -17.83 17.68
C LEU A 28 3.88 -16.73 18.75
N ALA A 29 2.69 -16.48 19.31
CA ALA A 29 2.50 -15.52 20.40
C ALA A 29 3.27 -15.94 21.67
N GLU A 30 3.20 -17.22 22.04
CA GLU A 30 3.98 -17.78 23.17
C GLU A 30 5.49 -17.66 22.93
N LYS A 31 5.97 -17.98 21.71
CA LYS A 31 7.38 -17.83 21.35
C LYS A 31 7.83 -16.39 21.40
N ALA A 32 7.09 -15.45 20.78
CA ALA A 32 7.43 -14.05 20.78
C ALA A 32 7.52 -13.46 22.20
N THR A 33 6.59 -13.82 23.08
CA THR A 33 6.58 -13.34 24.47
C THR A 33 7.66 -14.00 25.34
N SER A 34 7.84 -15.32 25.23
CA SER A 34 8.85 -16.03 26.04
C SER A 34 10.30 -15.69 25.65
N ARG A 35 10.51 -15.30 24.39
CA ARG A 35 11.82 -14.83 23.88
C ARG A 35 12.09 -13.34 24.16
N GLY A 36 11.11 -12.63 24.75
CA GLY A 36 11.23 -11.20 25.05
C GLY A 36 11.17 -10.31 23.79
N GLU A 37 10.71 -10.82 22.67
CA GLU A 37 10.56 -10.06 21.42
C GLU A 37 9.33 -9.14 21.44
N ALA A 38 8.30 -9.50 22.19
CA ALA A 38 7.03 -8.80 22.26
C ALA A 38 6.35 -9.01 23.62
N MET A 39 5.26 -8.27 23.85
CA MET A 39 4.37 -8.46 25.00
C MET A 39 2.92 -8.61 24.55
N LEU A 40 2.09 -9.24 25.37
CA LEU A 40 0.64 -9.24 25.16
C LEU A 40 0.03 -7.98 25.76
N THR A 41 -0.92 -7.39 25.04
CA THR A 41 -1.78 -6.32 25.53
C THR A 41 -2.96 -6.88 26.30
N VAL A 42 -3.76 -6.02 26.95
CA VAL A 42 -4.99 -6.42 27.65
C VAL A 42 -5.98 -7.13 26.71
N ASP A 43 -6.00 -6.76 25.44
CA ASP A 43 -6.87 -7.37 24.41
C ASP A 43 -6.27 -8.64 23.80
N GLY A 44 -5.06 -9.02 24.23
CA GLY A 44 -4.35 -10.21 23.77
C GLY A 44 -3.59 -10.02 22.45
N ALA A 45 -3.50 -8.80 21.93
CA ALA A 45 -2.66 -8.51 20.78
C ALA A 45 -1.17 -8.64 21.13
N VAL A 46 -0.35 -9.08 20.17
CA VAL A 46 1.10 -9.18 20.31
C VAL A 46 1.72 -7.84 19.95
N ARG A 47 2.24 -7.11 20.92
CA ARG A 47 2.84 -5.79 20.75
C ARG A 47 4.35 -5.89 20.73
N ALA A 48 4.98 -5.43 19.63
CA ALA A 48 6.43 -5.36 19.45
C ALA A 48 6.90 -3.92 19.21
N GLU A 49 8.14 -3.64 19.55
CA GLU A 49 8.85 -2.44 19.15
C GLU A 49 9.80 -2.74 18.00
N THR A 50 9.93 -1.81 17.07
CA THR A 50 10.79 -1.99 15.89
C THR A 50 12.09 -1.17 15.97
N GLY A 51 12.45 -0.76 17.18
CA GLY A 51 13.70 -0.07 17.48
C GLY A 51 13.88 1.23 16.68
N LYS A 52 15.05 1.38 16.06
CA LYS A 52 15.44 2.58 15.30
C LYS A 52 14.57 2.83 14.07
N TYR A 53 14.11 1.75 13.42
CA TYR A 53 13.37 1.83 12.16
C TYR A 53 11.88 1.58 12.43
N THR A 54 11.13 2.66 12.60
CA THR A 54 9.68 2.61 12.87
C THR A 54 8.84 2.70 11.59
N GLY A 55 9.44 2.56 10.43
CA GLY A 55 8.82 2.62 9.12
C GLY A 55 9.76 2.06 8.05
N ARG A 56 9.29 2.06 6.81
CA ARG A 56 10.08 1.58 5.66
C ARG A 56 11.37 2.38 5.47
N SER A 57 12.38 1.71 4.92
CA SER A 57 13.69 2.27 4.59
C SER A 57 13.90 2.34 3.07
N PRO A 58 13.22 3.25 2.34
CA PRO A 58 13.26 3.30 0.88
C PRO A 58 14.65 3.60 0.31
N LYS A 59 15.53 4.23 1.09
CA LYS A 59 16.92 4.50 0.70
C LYS A 59 17.82 3.27 0.80
N ASP A 60 17.37 2.23 1.50
CA ASP A 60 18.10 0.98 1.73
C ASP A 60 17.48 -0.20 0.95
N LYS A 61 16.54 0.10 0.05
CA LYS A 61 15.94 -0.87 -0.87
C LYS A 61 16.71 -0.91 -2.18
N TYR A 62 17.02 -2.13 -2.63
CA TYR A 62 17.78 -2.41 -3.86
C TYR A 62 17.10 -3.51 -4.66
N THR A 63 17.30 -3.46 -5.99
CA THR A 63 17.00 -4.55 -6.91
C THR A 63 18.31 -5.02 -7.53
N VAL A 64 18.53 -6.33 -7.55
CA VAL A 64 19.74 -6.89 -8.16
C VAL A 64 19.70 -6.65 -9.67
N GLU A 65 20.79 -6.13 -10.21
CA GLU A 65 20.95 -5.98 -11.65
C GLU A 65 21.31 -7.35 -12.26
N GLU A 66 20.32 -7.98 -12.87
CA GLU A 66 20.41 -9.34 -13.44
C GLU A 66 20.11 -9.31 -14.93
N GLU A 67 20.79 -10.18 -15.69
CA GLU A 67 20.73 -10.18 -17.16
C GLU A 67 19.29 -10.39 -17.69
N SER A 68 18.51 -11.23 -17.03
CA SER A 68 17.14 -11.56 -17.43
C SER A 68 16.10 -10.46 -17.12
N THR A 69 16.45 -9.48 -16.27
CA THR A 69 15.49 -8.50 -15.73
C THR A 69 15.88 -7.04 -15.96
N LYS A 70 17.16 -6.76 -16.17
CA LYS A 70 17.72 -5.39 -16.21
C LYS A 70 17.04 -4.45 -17.21
N ASP A 71 16.59 -4.95 -18.36
CA ASP A 71 15.97 -4.15 -19.41
C ASP A 71 14.48 -3.84 -19.13
N LYS A 72 13.89 -4.47 -18.12
CA LYS A 72 12.47 -4.29 -17.74
C LYS A 72 12.29 -3.34 -16.55
N ILE A 73 13.31 -3.22 -15.72
CA ILE A 73 13.24 -2.42 -14.49
C ILE A 73 13.37 -0.93 -14.80
N ASP A 74 12.50 -0.14 -14.16
CA ASP A 74 12.59 1.33 -14.16
C ASP A 74 13.65 1.76 -13.14
N TRP A 75 14.91 1.74 -13.57
CA TRP A 75 16.07 2.04 -12.71
C TRP A 75 16.08 3.49 -12.25
N GLY A 76 16.43 3.72 -11.00
CA GLY A 76 16.51 5.07 -10.44
C GLY A 76 16.45 5.11 -8.92
N LYS A 77 15.86 6.17 -8.38
CA LYS A 77 15.76 6.37 -6.93
C LYS A 77 14.90 5.33 -6.22
N VAL A 78 13.90 4.76 -6.92
CA VAL A 78 12.98 3.76 -6.39
C VAL A 78 13.59 2.36 -6.52
N ASN A 79 14.03 2.00 -7.72
CA ASN A 79 14.67 0.72 -8.01
C ASN A 79 16.18 0.96 -8.13
N ARG A 80 16.87 0.99 -6.99
CA ARG A 80 18.32 1.22 -6.94
C ARG A 80 19.04 -0.05 -7.33
N PRO A 81 19.95 -0.02 -8.31
CA PRO A 81 20.69 -1.22 -8.70
C PRO A 81 21.70 -1.63 -7.62
N ILE A 82 21.86 -2.95 -7.48
CA ILE A 82 22.97 -3.56 -6.74
C ILE A 82 23.49 -4.76 -7.54
N SER A 83 24.80 -5.02 -7.50
CA SER A 83 25.36 -6.12 -8.30
C SER A 83 25.00 -7.49 -7.73
N SER A 84 24.92 -8.51 -8.60
CA SER A 84 24.75 -9.90 -8.19
C SER A 84 25.85 -10.38 -7.25
N GLU A 85 27.10 -9.89 -7.40
CA GLU A 85 28.20 -10.23 -6.51
C GLU A 85 27.96 -9.73 -5.08
N VAL A 86 27.52 -8.48 -4.93
CA VAL A 86 27.20 -7.91 -3.62
C VAL A 86 26.04 -8.68 -2.96
N PHE A 87 25.00 -8.98 -3.73
CA PHE A 87 23.90 -9.81 -3.24
C PHE A 87 24.38 -11.18 -2.75
N ASP A 88 25.19 -11.89 -3.56
CA ASP A 88 25.67 -13.22 -3.22
C ASP A 88 26.53 -13.23 -1.95
N ASN A 89 27.39 -12.23 -1.80
CA ASN A 89 28.22 -12.07 -0.61
C ASN A 89 27.38 -11.83 0.65
N LEU A 90 26.39 -10.95 0.57
CA LEU A 90 25.46 -10.70 1.69
C LEU A 90 24.59 -11.93 2.00
N TYR A 91 24.07 -12.60 0.97
CA TYR A 91 23.29 -13.81 1.12
C TYR A 91 24.03 -14.89 1.92
N VAL A 92 25.27 -15.18 1.54
CA VAL A 92 26.13 -16.17 2.25
C VAL A 92 26.34 -15.76 3.72
N LYS A 93 26.60 -14.47 3.97
CA LYS A 93 26.79 -13.96 5.34
C LYS A 93 25.51 -14.11 6.16
N VAL A 94 24.34 -13.74 5.61
CA VAL A 94 23.05 -13.83 6.30
C VAL A 94 22.66 -15.29 6.55
N VAL A 95 22.80 -16.17 5.57
CA VAL A 95 22.51 -17.60 5.76
C VAL A 95 23.43 -18.22 6.81
N LYS A 96 24.72 -17.91 6.81
CA LYS A 96 25.64 -18.35 7.84
C LYS A 96 25.21 -17.85 9.22
N TYR A 97 24.88 -16.57 9.34
CA TYR A 97 24.37 -15.97 10.57
C TYR A 97 23.11 -16.69 11.08
N LEU A 98 22.15 -16.98 10.20
CA LEU A 98 20.90 -17.64 10.56
C LEU A 98 21.11 -19.10 11.00
N LYS A 99 22.08 -19.84 10.41
CA LYS A 99 22.46 -21.19 10.85
C LYS A 99 22.95 -21.24 12.32
N GLU A 100 23.43 -20.11 12.83
CA GLU A 100 23.93 -19.98 14.21
C GLU A 100 22.83 -19.55 15.21
N ARG A 101 21.59 -19.35 14.78
CA ARG A 101 20.48 -18.95 15.66
C ARG A 101 19.87 -20.16 16.36
N ASP A 102 19.42 -19.95 17.59
CA ASP A 102 18.80 -20.99 18.41
C ASP A 102 17.48 -21.48 17.81
N GLU A 103 16.72 -20.57 17.23
CA GLU A 103 15.44 -20.86 16.56
C GLU A 103 15.24 -19.97 15.33
N LEU A 104 14.65 -20.55 14.30
CA LEU A 104 14.12 -19.84 13.14
C LEU A 104 12.65 -20.23 12.93
N PHE A 105 11.91 -19.34 12.31
CA PHE A 105 10.48 -19.51 12.05
C PHE A 105 10.20 -19.41 10.55
N VAL A 106 9.43 -20.36 10.02
CA VAL A 106 9.10 -20.44 8.59
C VAL A 106 7.59 -20.43 8.41
N PHE A 107 7.10 -19.40 7.73
CA PHE A 107 5.75 -19.34 7.20
C PHE A 107 5.76 -19.79 5.73
N LYS A 108 4.80 -20.61 5.35
CA LYS A 108 4.50 -20.98 3.96
C LYS A 108 3.07 -20.56 3.65
N GLY A 109 2.87 -19.91 2.53
CA GLY A 109 1.56 -19.41 2.14
C GLY A 109 1.57 -18.80 0.74
N PHE A 110 0.64 -17.89 0.52
CA PHE A 110 0.41 -17.33 -0.81
C PHE A 110 0.20 -15.83 -0.78
N ALA A 111 0.51 -15.18 -1.90
CA ALA A 111 0.10 -13.84 -2.24
C ALA A 111 -0.83 -13.89 -3.48
N GLY A 112 -2.01 -13.27 -3.40
CA GLY A 112 -3.05 -13.32 -4.43
C GLY A 112 -4.16 -14.31 -4.10
N ALA A 113 -5.39 -13.80 -3.92
CA ALA A 113 -6.58 -14.62 -3.65
C ALA A 113 -7.12 -15.35 -4.88
N ASP A 114 -6.83 -14.84 -6.09
CA ASP A 114 -7.13 -15.51 -7.35
C ASP A 114 -6.14 -16.66 -7.57
N LYS A 115 -6.66 -17.89 -7.61
CA LYS A 115 -5.85 -19.12 -7.73
C LYS A 115 -5.01 -19.18 -9.00
N ASP A 116 -5.49 -18.59 -10.10
CA ASP A 116 -4.80 -18.60 -11.39
C ASP A 116 -3.59 -17.64 -11.41
N SER A 117 -3.60 -16.65 -10.52
CA SER A 117 -2.60 -15.59 -10.42
C SER A 117 -1.81 -15.61 -9.09
N GLN A 118 -2.01 -16.65 -8.30
CA GLN A 118 -1.47 -16.80 -6.95
C GLN A 118 0.03 -17.10 -6.98
N LEU A 119 0.80 -16.39 -6.16
CA LEU A 119 2.22 -16.62 -5.96
C LEU A 119 2.46 -17.44 -4.68
N SER A 120 3.15 -18.57 -4.78
CA SER A 120 3.59 -19.36 -3.62
C SER A 120 4.79 -18.72 -2.95
N ILE A 121 4.69 -18.42 -1.66
CA ILE A 121 5.77 -17.77 -0.90
C ILE A 121 6.15 -18.55 0.35
N GLN A 122 7.41 -18.40 0.76
CA GLN A 122 7.83 -18.72 2.12
C GLN A 122 8.55 -17.53 2.75
N VAL A 123 8.40 -17.38 4.06
CA VAL A 123 9.06 -16.31 4.83
C VAL A 123 9.86 -16.97 5.95
N ILE A 124 11.15 -16.76 5.96
CA ILE A 124 12.09 -17.25 6.97
C ILE A 124 12.44 -16.09 7.89
N ASN A 125 12.11 -16.21 9.16
CA ASN A 125 12.25 -15.14 10.14
C ASN A 125 13.15 -15.56 11.32
N GLU A 126 13.96 -14.63 11.77
CA GLU A 126 14.69 -14.73 13.03
C GLU A 126 13.75 -14.55 14.24
N TYR A 127 12.74 -13.68 14.12
CA TYR A 127 11.76 -13.36 15.15
C TYR A 127 10.44 -14.11 14.97
N ALA A 128 9.90 -14.63 16.07
CA ALA A 128 8.59 -15.28 16.09
C ALA A 128 7.44 -14.29 15.75
N TRP A 129 7.53 -13.05 16.25
CA TRP A 129 6.50 -12.04 15.96
C TRP A 129 6.51 -11.60 14.48
N HIS A 130 7.66 -11.61 13.78
CA HIS A 130 7.71 -11.38 12.32
C HIS A 130 7.02 -12.53 11.56
N ASN A 131 7.16 -13.75 12.05
CA ASN A 131 6.46 -14.89 11.45
C ASN A 131 4.95 -14.82 11.72
N LEU A 132 4.55 -14.38 12.93
CA LEU A 132 3.15 -14.08 13.22
C LEU A 132 2.61 -12.98 12.30
N PHE A 133 3.36 -11.91 12.07
CA PHE A 133 3.00 -10.87 11.12
C PHE A 133 2.76 -11.45 9.72
N ALA A 134 3.69 -12.26 9.20
CA ALA A 134 3.53 -12.94 7.92
C ALA A 134 2.27 -13.81 7.87
N HIS A 135 1.97 -14.51 8.97
CA HIS A 135 0.79 -15.33 9.15
C HIS A 135 -0.52 -14.53 9.10
N GLN A 136 -0.50 -13.28 9.56
CA GLN A 136 -1.67 -12.40 9.52
C GLN A 136 -1.86 -11.71 8.16
N LEU A 137 -0.76 -11.39 7.48
CA LEU A 137 -0.81 -10.58 6.25
C LEU A 137 -0.92 -11.39 4.96
N PHE A 138 -0.37 -12.62 4.92
CA PHE A 138 -0.42 -13.44 3.72
C PHE A 138 -1.54 -14.48 3.79
N ILE A 139 -1.91 -15.01 2.63
CA ILE A 139 -2.95 -16.04 2.52
C ILE A 139 -2.40 -17.36 3.07
N ARG A 140 -3.08 -17.89 4.07
CA ARG A 140 -2.72 -19.13 4.74
C ARG A 140 -3.14 -20.33 3.90
N PRO A 141 -2.27 -21.34 3.74
CA PRO A 141 -2.63 -22.55 3.01
C PRO A 141 -3.60 -23.42 3.82
N THR A 142 -4.41 -24.18 3.13
CA THR A 142 -5.07 -25.36 3.70
C THR A 142 -4.04 -26.45 4.02
N LYS A 143 -4.44 -27.51 4.72
CA LYS A 143 -3.53 -28.62 5.03
C LYS A 143 -3.05 -29.34 3.76
N GLU A 144 -3.92 -29.47 2.78
CA GLU A 144 -3.67 -30.10 1.49
C GLU A 144 -2.69 -29.25 0.66
N GLU A 145 -2.91 -27.94 0.59
CA GLU A 145 -2.01 -27.01 -0.08
C GLU A 145 -0.63 -26.97 0.59
N LEU A 146 -0.58 -27.00 1.92
CA LEU A 146 0.68 -26.99 2.67
C LEU A 146 1.50 -28.24 2.39
N ALA A 147 0.87 -29.42 2.24
CA ALA A 147 1.56 -30.67 1.98
C ALA A 147 2.29 -30.69 0.63
N SER A 148 1.78 -29.96 -0.36
CA SER A 148 2.38 -29.83 -1.71
C SER A 148 3.05 -28.49 -1.97
N HIS A 149 3.17 -27.63 -0.94
CA HIS A 149 3.67 -26.28 -1.11
C HIS A 149 5.14 -26.23 -1.50
N VAL A 150 5.41 -25.64 -2.66
CA VAL A 150 6.75 -25.29 -3.15
C VAL A 150 6.77 -23.77 -3.36
N ALA A 151 7.66 -23.07 -2.68
CA ALA A 151 7.73 -21.62 -2.77
C ALA A 151 8.32 -21.17 -4.12
N ASP A 152 7.65 -20.22 -4.77
CA ASP A 152 8.18 -19.49 -5.92
C ASP A 152 9.15 -18.39 -5.48
N PHE A 153 8.85 -17.71 -4.39
CA PHE A 153 9.70 -16.68 -3.79
C PHE A 153 9.92 -16.94 -2.30
N THR A 154 11.15 -16.63 -1.86
CA THR A 154 11.55 -16.73 -0.46
C THR A 154 11.93 -15.36 0.09
N VAL A 155 11.32 -14.95 1.20
CA VAL A 155 11.73 -13.80 2.00
C VAL A 155 12.59 -14.31 3.16
N ILE A 156 13.77 -13.76 3.30
CA ILE A 156 14.66 -14.00 4.45
C ILE A 156 14.79 -12.71 5.23
N SER A 157 14.33 -12.72 6.48
CA SER A 157 14.36 -11.55 7.37
C SER A 157 15.20 -11.84 8.61
N ALA A 158 16.35 -11.16 8.67
CA ALA A 158 17.35 -11.25 9.75
C ALA A 158 17.58 -9.86 10.38
N PRO A 159 16.64 -9.35 11.21
CA PRO A 159 16.68 -7.99 11.70
C PRO A 159 17.95 -7.64 12.50
N ASN A 160 18.52 -8.59 13.19
CA ASN A 160 19.76 -8.38 13.97
C ASN A 160 21.04 -8.48 13.12
N PHE A 161 20.95 -8.98 11.90
CA PHE A 161 22.09 -8.94 10.98
C PHE A 161 22.21 -7.54 10.37
N LYS A 162 23.31 -6.87 10.64
CA LYS A 162 23.63 -5.53 10.14
C LYS A 162 24.73 -5.61 9.11
N ALA A 163 24.52 -5.00 7.94
CA ALA A 163 25.56 -4.86 6.93
C ALA A 163 26.62 -3.82 7.38
N ASP A 164 27.83 -4.01 6.94
CA ASP A 164 28.89 -3.00 6.99
C ASP A 164 28.96 -2.26 5.65
N PRO A 165 28.52 -0.99 5.58
CA PRO A 165 28.55 -0.24 4.32
C PRO A 165 29.92 -0.14 3.65
N ALA A 166 30.99 -0.22 4.42
CA ALA A 166 32.35 -0.16 3.88
C ALA A 166 32.77 -1.46 3.15
N VAL A 167 32.07 -2.56 3.41
CA VAL A 167 32.43 -3.90 2.91
C VAL A 167 31.32 -4.50 2.04
N ASP A 168 30.07 -4.28 2.44
CA ASP A 168 28.90 -4.98 1.89
C ASP A 168 28.19 -4.23 0.76
N GLY A 169 28.68 -3.05 0.37
CA GLY A 169 28.15 -2.29 -0.76
C GLY A 169 26.75 -1.68 -0.56
N THR A 170 26.26 -1.65 0.69
CA THR A 170 25.00 -1.02 1.08
C THR A 170 25.21 0.43 1.49
N ALA A 171 24.14 1.26 1.51
CA ALA A 171 24.24 2.65 1.94
C ALA A 171 24.24 2.81 3.48
N SER A 172 23.70 1.82 4.19
CA SER A 172 23.60 1.79 5.65
C SER A 172 23.73 0.36 6.17
N GLU A 173 23.60 0.19 7.48
CA GLU A 173 23.52 -1.13 8.14
C GLU A 173 22.26 -1.93 7.74
N THR A 174 21.24 -1.24 7.19
CA THR A 174 19.96 -1.81 6.77
C THR A 174 19.97 -2.07 5.28
N PHE A 175 19.33 -3.16 4.88
CA PHE A 175 19.14 -3.50 3.46
C PHE A 175 17.88 -4.30 3.23
N ILE A 176 17.22 -3.99 2.11
CA ILE A 176 16.12 -4.75 1.52
C ILE A 176 16.51 -5.00 0.07
N ILE A 177 16.98 -6.21 -0.25
CA ILE A 177 17.50 -6.54 -1.58
C ILE A 177 16.61 -7.57 -2.23
N VAL A 178 16.16 -7.27 -3.45
CA VAL A 178 15.30 -8.12 -4.25
C VAL A 178 16.10 -8.69 -5.42
N SER A 179 16.28 -10.00 -5.48
CA SER A 179 16.75 -10.73 -6.65
C SER A 179 15.56 -11.42 -7.32
N LEU A 180 15.20 -10.97 -8.50
CA LEU A 180 14.08 -11.51 -9.28
C LEU A 180 14.44 -12.84 -9.92
N GLU A 181 15.67 -13.00 -10.40
CA GLU A 181 16.16 -14.22 -11.05
C GLU A 181 16.37 -15.35 -10.04
N LYS A 182 16.94 -15.02 -8.87
CA LYS A 182 17.16 -16.00 -7.79
C LYS A 182 15.91 -16.21 -6.93
N LYS A 183 14.88 -15.39 -7.12
CA LYS A 183 13.59 -15.44 -6.40
C LYS A 183 13.75 -15.31 -4.88
N ILE A 184 14.66 -14.44 -4.45
CA ILE A 184 14.99 -14.18 -3.05
C ILE A 184 14.80 -12.70 -2.73
N ILE A 185 14.20 -12.45 -1.57
CA ILE A 185 14.18 -11.15 -0.93
C ILE A 185 15.00 -11.27 0.36
N LEU A 186 16.04 -10.45 0.49
CA LEU A 186 16.94 -10.45 1.63
C LEU A 186 16.75 -9.16 2.43
N ILE A 187 16.32 -9.28 3.70
CA ILE A 187 16.06 -8.15 4.61
C ILE A 187 16.96 -8.28 5.83
N GLY A 188 17.68 -7.22 6.16
CA GLY A 188 18.52 -7.16 7.37
C GLY A 188 18.60 -5.75 7.95
N GLY A 189 18.98 -5.67 9.23
CA GLY A 189 19.21 -4.41 9.94
C GLY A 189 17.96 -3.59 10.25
N THR A 190 16.76 -4.13 10.04
CA THR A 190 15.48 -3.49 10.38
C THR A 190 14.52 -4.49 10.99
N GLU A 191 13.81 -4.06 12.04
CA GLU A 191 12.77 -4.85 12.68
C GLU A 191 11.36 -4.50 12.16
N TYR A 192 11.23 -3.47 11.29
CA TYR A 192 9.94 -3.06 10.75
C TYR A 192 9.36 -4.13 9.80
N ALA A 193 8.33 -4.84 10.25
CA ALA A 193 7.76 -5.98 9.53
C ALA A 193 7.07 -5.60 8.19
N GLY A 194 6.68 -4.33 8.04
CA GLY A 194 6.12 -3.83 6.78
C GLY A 194 7.04 -3.98 5.57
N GLU A 195 8.36 -4.17 5.75
CA GLU A 195 9.27 -4.48 4.64
C GLU A 195 9.01 -5.88 4.05
N ILE A 196 8.63 -6.87 4.88
CA ILE A 196 8.26 -8.22 4.44
C ILE A 196 7.05 -8.14 3.51
N LYS A 197 5.98 -7.46 3.95
CA LYS A 197 4.76 -7.25 3.18
C LYS A 197 5.05 -6.54 1.84
N LYS A 198 5.67 -5.37 1.92
CA LYS A 198 5.86 -4.49 0.75
C LYS A 198 6.86 -5.03 -0.26
N SER A 199 7.76 -5.90 0.16
CA SER A 199 8.66 -6.61 -0.75
C SER A 199 7.91 -7.59 -1.64
N ILE A 200 6.98 -8.37 -1.09
CA ILE A 200 6.11 -9.28 -1.88
C ILE A 200 5.19 -8.48 -2.79
N PHE A 201 4.62 -7.34 -2.33
CA PHE A 201 3.87 -6.46 -3.21
C PHE A 201 4.70 -5.96 -4.39
N GLY A 202 5.97 -5.61 -4.17
CA GLY A 202 6.89 -5.26 -5.26
C GLY A 202 7.09 -6.41 -6.26
N ILE A 203 7.18 -7.65 -5.78
CA ILE A 203 7.24 -8.83 -6.66
C ILE A 203 5.95 -8.99 -7.48
N MET A 204 4.78 -8.84 -6.86
CA MET A 204 3.50 -8.90 -7.56
C MET A 204 3.37 -7.78 -8.60
N ASN A 205 3.84 -6.56 -8.28
CA ASN A 205 3.92 -5.45 -9.23
C ASN A 205 4.87 -5.70 -10.41
N TYR A 206 5.84 -6.61 -10.26
CA TYR A 206 6.71 -7.05 -11.37
C TYR A 206 6.09 -8.19 -12.18
N LEU A 207 5.49 -9.18 -11.51
CA LEU A 207 5.02 -10.41 -12.17
C LEU A 207 3.67 -10.26 -12.85
N LEU A 208 2.69 -9.65 -12.18
CA LEU A 208 1.31 -9.57 -12.66
C LEU A 208 1.18 -8.81 -13.98
N PRO A 209 1.81 -7.63 -14.18
CA PRO A 209 1.71 -6.93 -15.46
C PRO A 209 2.25 -7.74 -16.65
N GLN A 210 3.25 -8.59 -16.45
CA GLN A 210 3.79 -9.46 -17.49
C GLN A 210 2.83 -10.61 -17.88
N GLN A 211 1.78 -10.82 -17.08
CA GLN A 211 0.69 -11.77 -17.32
C GLN A 211 -0.59 -11.07 -17.80
N GLY A 212 -0.55 -9.76 -18.09
CA GLY A 212 -1.73 -8.99 -18.47
C GLY A 212 -2.64 -8.60 -17.29
N ILE A 213 -2.18 -8.75 -16.05
CA ILE A 213 -2.94 -8.45 -14.83
C ILE A 213 -2.46 -7.13 -14.25
N LEU A 214 -3.38 -6.16 -14.09
CA LEU A 214 -3.05 -4.88 -13.47
C LEU A 214 -2.88 -5.04 -11.96
N SER A 215 -1.69 -4.81 -11.46
CA SER A 215 -1.43 -4.72 -10.03
C SER A 215 -1.63 -3.29 -9.53
N MET A 216 -2.29 -3.13 -8.37
CA MET A 216 -2.81 -1.85 -7.90
C MET A 216 -2.55 -1.64 -6.40
N HIS A 217 -2.09 -0.45 -6.04
CA HIS A 217 -2.06 0.02 -4.66
C HIS A 217 -3.36 0.77 -4.35
N CYS A 218 -4.40 0.03 -4.03
CA CYS A 218 -5.75 0.54 -3.78
C CYS A 218 -6.48 -0.34 -2.77
N SER A 219 -7.49 0.20 -2.10
CA SER A 219 -8.51 -0.60 -1.42
C SER A 219 -9.68 -0.93 -2.35
N SER A 220 -10.45 -1.96 -2.03
CA SER A 220 -11.58 -2.39 -2.84
C SER A 220 -12.72 -2.94 -1.99
N ASN A 221 -13.96 -2.63 -2.39
CA ASN A 221 -15.17 -3.19 -1.81
C ASN A 221 -16.20 -3.54 -2.90
N VAL A 222 -17.22 -4.28 -2.52
CA VAL A 222 -18.31 -4.68 -3.42
C VAL A 222 -19.66 -4.53 -2.74
N GLY A 223 -20.64 -3.96 -3.45
CA GLY A 223 -22.02 -3.86 -3.04
C GLY A 223 -22.81 -5.15 -3.26
N GLU A 224 -24.05 -5.19 -2.76
CA GLU A 224 -24.96 -6.35 -2.92
C GLU A 224 -25.27 -6.69 -4.39
N ALA A 225 -25.25 -5.69 -5.27
CA ALA A 225 -25.46 -5.87 -6.70
C ALA A 225 -24.22 -6.39 -7.46
N GLY A 226 -23.12 -6.69 -6.76
CA GLY A 226 -21.87 -7.11 -7.36
C GLY A 226 -21.06 -5.95 -7.98
N ASP A 227 -21.42 -4.73 -7.68
CA ASP A 227 -20.77 -3.51 -8.14
C ASP A 227 -19.49 -3.24 -7.34
N VAL A 228 -18.36 -3.59 -7.93
CA VAL A 228 -17.03 -3.38 -7.32
C VAL A 228 -16.60 -1.93 -7.46
N ALA A 229 -16.03 -1.38 -6.38
CA ALA A 229 -15.39 -0.07 -6.36
C ALA A 229 -13.92 -0.16 -5.95
N LEU A 230 -13.05 0.59 -6.62
CA LEU A 230 -11.63 0.74 -6.31
C LEU A 230 -11.36 2.13 -5.74
N PHE A 231 -10.50 2.20 -4.72
CA PHE A 231 -10.11 3.45 -4.07
C PHE A 231 -8.58 3.56 -4.08
N PHE A 232 -8.05 4.38 -4.98
CA PHE A 232 -6.64 4.74 -5.00
C PHE A 232 -6.40 5.98 -4.14
N GLY A 233 -5.27 6.02 -3.47
CA GLY A 233 -4.89 7.18 -2.68
C GLY A 233 -3.69 6.89 -1.80
N LEU A 234 -2.98 7.94 -1.42
CA LEU A 234 -1.84 7.87 -0.51
C LEU A 234 -2.30 7.90 0.95
N SER A 235 -1.36 7.70 1.87
CA SER A 235 -1.63 7.83 3.30
C SER A 235 -2.25 9.19 3.64
N GLY A 236 -3.31 9.21 4.44
CA GLY A 236 -4.00 10.44 4.87
C GLY A 236 -5.06 10.98 3.89
N THR A 237 -5.27 10.35 2.72
CA THR A 237 -6.33 10.74 1.79
C THR A 237 -7.71 10.15 2.14
N GLY A 238 -7.78 9.23 3.09
CA GLY A 238 -9.04 8.60 3.52
C GLY A 238 -9.35 7.26 2.83
N LYS A 239 -8.37 6.62 2.17
CA LYS A 239 -8.56 5.35 1.46
C LYS A 239 -9.27 4.29 2.32
N THR A 240 -8.74 3.94 3.48
CA THR A 240 -9.33 2.95 4.39
C THR A 240 -10.70 3.39 4.91
N THR A 241 -10.83 4.64 5.37
CA THR A 241 -12.07 5.20 5.93
C THR A 241 -13.23 5.24 4.92
N LEU A 242 -12.93 5.47 3.63
CA LEU A 242 -13.95 5.58 2.59
C LEU A 242 -14.30 4.24 1.93
N SER A 243 -13.38 3.27 1.95
CA SER A 243 -13.64 1.91 1.48
C SER A 243 -14.33 1.05 2.53
N ALA A 244 -14.19 1.37 3.82
CA ALA A 244 -14.94 0.76 4.92
C ALA A 244 -16.35 1.35 4.97
N ASP A 245 -17.28 0.71 4.28
CA ASP A 245 -18.71 1.08 4.23
C ASP A 245 -19.53 -0.09 4.81
N PRO A 246 -20.37 0.12 5.83
CA PRO A 246 -21.13 -0.96 6.46
C PRO A 246 -22.11 -1.68 5.50
N ASP A 247 -22.51 -1.02 4.43
CA ASP A 247 -23.41 -1.59 3.42
C ASP A 247 -22.66 -2.29 2.26
N ARG A 248 -21.32 -2.35 2.32
CA ARG A 248 -20.48 -2.95 1.27
C ARG A 248 -19.46 -3.89 1.88
N LYS A 249 -19.18 -5.01 1.20
CA LYS A 249 -18.21 -6.00 1.69
C LYS A 249 -16.79 -5.62 1.26
N LEU A 250 -15.85 -5.63 2.21
CA LEU A 250 -14.44 -5.38 1.95
C LEU A 250 -13.84 -6.56 1.16
N ILE A 251 -13.16 -6.27 0.05
CA ILE A 251 -12.32 -7.24 -0.68
C ILE A 251 -10.89 -7.18 -0.12
N GLY A 252 -10.39 -5.97 0.11
CA GLY A 252 -9.09 -5.70 0.75
C GLY A 252 -8.86 -4.21 0.93
N ASP A 253 -7.91 -3.87 1.81
CA ASP A 253 -7.69 -2.48 2.23
C ASP A 253 -6.53 -1.77 1.52
N ASP A 254 -5.62 -2.50 0.80
CA ASP A 254 -4.38 -1.87 0.33
C ASP A 254 -3.82 -2.38 -1.02
N GLU A 255 -3.85 -3.68 -1.32
CA GLU A 255 -3.12 -4.28 -2.46
C GLU A 255 -4.01 -5.23 -3.26
N HIS A 256 -4.22 -4.94 -4.55
CA HIS A 256 -5.12 -5.73 -5.42
C HIS A 256 -4.51 -6.01 -6.78
N GLY A 257 -4.97 -7.09 -7.42
CA GLY A 257 -4.81 -7.37 -8.84
C GLY A 257 -6.15 -7.28 -9.57
N TRP A 258 -6.12 -6.86 -10.83
CA TRP A 258 -7.27 -6.86 -11.72
C TRP A 258 -6.98 -7.71 -12.95
N SER A 259 -7.44 -8.97 -12.89
CA SER A 259 -7.32 -9.98 -13.97
C SER A 259 -8.49 -9.90 -14.94
N ASP A 260 -8.54 -10.84 -15.87
CA ASP A 260 -9.70 -11.01 -16.77
C ASP A 260 -10.92 -11.61 -16.05
N ASN A 261 -10.74 -12.17 -14.85
CA ASN A 261 -11.81 -12.68 -14.00
C ASN A 261 -12.40 -11.63 -13.04
N GLY A 262 -11.73 -10.50 -12.88
CA GLY A 262 -12.12 -9.44 -11.94
C GLY A 262 -11.01 -9.04 -10.99
N VAL A 263 -11.37 -8.47 -9.86
CA VAL A 263 -10.45 -7.96 -8.82
C VAL A 263 -10.23 -9.01 -7.74
N PHE A 264 -8.99 -9.13 -7.29
CA PHE A 264 -8.62 -9.97 -6.15
C PHE A 264 -7.66 -9.25 -5.21
N ASN A 265 -7.76 -9.55 -3.93
CA ASN A 265 -6.80 -9.08 -2.93
C ASN A 265 -5.47 -9.85 -3.06
N ILE A 266 -4.35 -9.16 -3.01
CA ILE A 266 -3.02 -9.77 -2.98
C ILE A 266 -2.72 -10.34 -1.59
N GLU A 267 -3.34 -9.79 -0.55
CA GLU A 267 -3.10 -10.10 0.85
C GLU A 267 -4.18 -11.00 1.45
N GLY A 268 -3.86 -11.63 2.59
CA GLY A 268 -4.78 -12.36 3.45
C GLY A 268 -5.18 -11.59 4.71
N GLY A 269 -4.71 -10.37 4.87
CA GLY A 269 -4.95 -9.52 6.05
C GLY A 269 -4.87 -8.04 5.74
N CYS A 270 -4.95 -7.24 6.80
CA CYS A 270 -4.91 -5.80 6.76
C CYS A 270 -3.75 -5.27 7.61
N TYR A 271 -3.18 -4.12 7.22
CA TYR A 271 -2.09 -3.45 7.94
C TYR A 271 -2.37 -1.97 8.11
N ALA A 272 -3.11 -1.64 9.16
CA ALA A 272 -3.66 -0.30 9.39
C ALA A 272 -2.79 0.55 10.32
N LYS A 273 -2.92 1.87 10.22
CA LYS A 273 -2.41 2.82 11.23
C LYS A 273 -3.28 2.77 12.47
N THR A 274 -2.64 2.98 13.65
CA THR A 274 -3.35 3.01 14.93
C THR A 274 -3.17 4.33 15.68
N ILE A 275 -2.38 5.27 15.16
CA ILE A 275 -2.29 6.60 15.78
C ILE A 275 -3.65 7.31 15.71
N ASN A 276 -4.13 7.85 16.83
CA ASN A 276 -5.45 8.45 17.02
C ASN A 276 -6.63 7.50 16.72
N LEU A 277 -6.41 6.18 16.80
CA LEU A 277 -7.46 5.18 16.57
C LEU A 277 -8.50 5.23 17.69
N SER A 278 -9.78 5.31 17.32
CA SER A 278 -10.89 5.24 18.25
C SER A 278 -12.01 4.32 17.76
N ALA A 279 -12.72 3.70 18.70
CA ALA A 279 -13.86 2.84 18.39
C ALA A 279 -15.02 3.60 17.70
N GLU A 280 -15.10 4.92 17.88
CA GLU A 280 -16.12 5.77 17.26
C GLU A 280 -15.84 6.04 15.78
N ASN A 281 -14.57 6.32 15.44
CA ASN A 281 -14.18 6.73 14.09
C ASN A 281 -13.89 5.55 13.16
N GLU A 282 -13.23 4.50 13.70
CA GLU A 282 -12.76 3.33 12.94
C GLU A 282 -13.05 2.03 13.72
N PRO A 283 -14.34 1.71 13.96
CA PRO A 283 -14.76 0.58 14.79
C PRO A 283 -14.23 -0.76 14.28
N GLU A 284 -14.11 -0.94 12.97
CA GLU A 284 -13.66 -2.19 12.37
C GLU A 284 -12.19 -2.48 12.69
N ILE A 285 -11.33 -1.48 12.58
CA ILE A 285 -9.90 -1.60 12.91
C ILE A 285 -9.76 -1.79 14.43
N TYR A 286 -10.50 -1.00 15.23
CA TYR A 286 -10.45 -1.08 16.68
C TYR A 286 -10.85 -2.47 17.19
N ASN A 287 -11.93 -3.04 16.68
CA ASN A 287 -12.43 -4.36 17.05
C ASN A 287 -11.54 -5.52 16.53
N ALA A 288 -10.72 -5.28 15.50
CA ALA A 288 -9.76 -6.24 15.00
C ALA A 288 -8.51 -6.38 15.89
N ILE A 289 -8.31 -5.46 16.86
CA ILE A 289 -7.22 -5.54 17.83
C ILE A 289 -7.63 -6.52 18.93
N ARG A 290 -7.23 -7.76 18.76
CA ARG A 290 -7.55 -8.87 19.65
C ARG A 290 -6.47 -9.93 19.55
N PHE A 291 -6.64 -11.05 20.28
CA PHE A 291 -5.66 -12.13 20.29
C PHE A 291 -5.25 -12.55 18.86
N GLY A 292 -3.94 -12.54 18.63
CA GLY A 292 -3.32 -12.89 17.36
C GLY A 292 -3.04 -11.71 16.43
N SER A 293 -3.63 -10.52 16.63
CA SER A 293 -3.18 -9.32 15.93
C SER A 293 -1.78 -8.89 16.42
N VAL A 294 -1.04 -8.22 15.54
CA VAL A 294 0.31 -7.71 15.84
C VAL A 294 0.29 -6.20 15.85
N LEU A 295 0.67 -5.59 16.97
CA LEU A 295 0.84 -4.15 17.12
C LEU A 295 2.32 -3.78 17.02
N GLU A 296 2.66 -2.79 16.19
CA GLU A 296 4.00 -2.24 16.09
C GLU A 296 4.05 -0.83 16.68
N ASN A 297 4.94 -0.63 17.64
CA ASN A 297 5.28 0.66 18.25
C ASN A 297 4.13 1.40 18.94
N VAL A 298 3.05 0.72 19.28
CA VAL A 298 1.97 1.30 20.09
C VAL A 298 2.45 1.44 21.53
N ALA A 299 2.24 2.60 22.15
CA ALA A 299 2.52 2.79 23.55
C ALA A 299 1.58 1.95 24.42
N VAL A 300 2.12 1.29 25.44
CA VAL A 300 1.37 0.38 26.31
C VAL A 300 1.77 0.64 27.76
N ASP A 301 0.78 0.81 28.62
CA ASP A 301 1.02 0.88 30.05
C ASP A 301 1.63 -0.44 30.55
N PRO A 302 2.78 -0.44 31.23
CA PRO A 302 3.51 -1.66 31.57
C PRO A 302 2.82 -2.53 32.63
N GLU A 303 1.93 -1.95 33.44
CA GLU A 303 1.22 -2.68 34.52
C GLU A 303 -0.12 -3.21 34.03
N THR A 304 -0.94 -2.35 33.43
CA THR A 304 -2.31 -2.69 32.98
C THR A 304 -2.36 -3.34 31.61
N ARG A 305 -1.31 -3.18 30.80
CA ARG A 305 -1.22 -3.65 29.41
C ARG A 305 -2.23 -2.97 28.45
N VAL A 306 -2.79 -1.84 28.86
CA VAL A 306 -3.70 -1.02 28.04
C VAL A 306 -2.88 -0.25 27.02
N CYS A 307 -3.35 -0.25 25.75
CA CYS A 307 -2.76 0.51 24.67
C CYS A 307 -3.20 1.97 24.74
N ASP A 308 -2.25 2.88 24.48
CA ASP A 308 -2.53 4.31 24.24
C ASP A 308 -2.30 4.62 22.76
N TYR A 309 -3.38 4.77 22.02
CA TYR A 309 -3.34 5.06 20.58
C TYR A 309 -3.11 6.54 20.27
N ASP A 310 -3.21 7.43 21.26
CA ASP A 310 -2.94 8.86 21.09
C ASP A 310 -1.47 9.19 21.37
N ASP A 311 -0.72 8.27 21.96
CA ASP A 311 0.70 8.44 22.25
C ASP A 311 1.58 8.12 21.04
N GLY A 312 2.09 9.18 20.39
CA GLY A 312 3.07 9.11 19.31
C GLY A 312 4.54 9.20 19.75
N SER A 313 4.85 9.02 21.05
CA SER A 313 6.20 9.20 21.60
C SER A 313 7.26 8.30 20.98
N LEU A 314 6.90 7.05 20.63
CA LEU A 314 7.78 6.14 19.89
C LEU A 314 7.82 6.48 18.40
N THR A 315 6.66 6.72 17.82
CA THR A 315 6.47 7.10 16.41
C THR A 315 5.00 7.42 16.14
N GLU A 316 4.73 8.30 15.18
CA GLU A 316 3.37 8.48 14.63
C GLU A 316 2.98 7.35 13.63
N ASN A 317 3.91 6.46 13.28
CA ASN A 317 3.67 5.32 12.40
C ASN A 317 3.38 4.04 13.18
N THR A 318 2.55 4.14 14.21
CA THR A 318 2.04 2.96 14.92
C THR A 318 1.12 2.15 14.01
N ARG A 319 1.19 0.81 14.08
CA ARG A 319 0.49 -0.08 13.16
C ARG A 319 -0.16 -1.26 13.87
N VAL A 320 -1.19 -1.80 13.22
CA VAL A 320 -1.75 -3.12 13.54
C VAL A 320 -1.83 -3.99 12.30
N ALA A 321 -1.40 -5.24 12.43
CA ALA A 321 -1.59 -6.30 11.43
C ALA A 321 -2.59 -7.33 11.96
N TYR A 322 -3.58 -7.69 11.15
CA TYR A 322 -4.60 -8.69 11.48
C TYR A 322 -5.12 -9.39 10.22
N PRO A 323 -5.62 -10.63 10.34
CA PRO A 323 -6.20 -11.32 9.18
C PRO A 323 -7.52 -10.66 8.77
N ILE A 324 -7.83 -10.63 7.47
CA ILE A 324 -9.03 -9.98 6.97
C ILE A 324 -10.32 -10.51 7.61
N GLN A 325 -10.33 -11.79 8.04
CA GLN A 325 -11.45 -12.43 8.73
C GLN A 325 -11.77 -11.80 10.11
N TYR A 326 -10.96 -10.86 10.60
CA TYR A 326 -11.30 -10.10 11.81
C TYR A 326 -12.27 -8.95 11.53
N ILE A 327 -12.45 -8.59 10.26
CA ILE A 327 -13.50 -7.68 9.79
C ILE A 327 -14.77 -8.49 9.53
N GLU A 328 -15.93 -8.01 10.00
CA GLU A 328 -17.19 -8.74 9.91
C GLU A 328 -17.75 -8.79 8.47
N ASN A 329 -17.67 -7.67 7.75
CA ASN A 329 -18.29 -7.54 6.42
C ASN A 329 -17.23 -7.66 5.31
N ILE A 330 -16.84 -8.91 4.97
CA ILE A 330 -15.81 -9.21 3.97
C ILE A 330 -16.33 -10.08 2.83
N VAL A 331 -15.57 -10.13 1.75
CA VAL A 331 -15.67 -11.15 0.70
C VAL A 331 -14.66 -12.26 1.02
N ASP A 332 -15.13 -13.50 1.11
CA ASP A 332 -14.26 -14.66 1.36
C ASP A 332 -14.58 -15.77 0.34
N PRO A 333 -13.63 -16.21 -0.51
CA PRO A 333 -12.30 -15.64 -0.69
C PRO A 333 -12.35 -14.22 -1.26
N SER A 334 -11.32 -13.42 -1.02
CA SER A 334 -11.23 -12.00 -1.41
C SER A 334 -11.07 -11.79 -2.93
N VAL A 335 -12.08 -12.22 -3.68
CA VAL A 335 -12.21 -12.07 -5.15
C VAL A 335 -13.60 -11.54 -5.51
N ALA A 336 -13.69 -10.70 -6.53
CA ALA A 336 -14.95 -10.14 -7.00
C ALA A 336 -14.89 -9.85 -8.50
N GLY A 337 -16.02 -9.44 -9.09
CA GLY A 337 -16.11 -9.09 -10.50
C GLY A 337 -15.31 -7.82 -10.87
N HIS A 338 -15.57 -7.34 -12.09
CA HIS A 338 -14.88 -6.14 -12.60
C HIS A 338 -15.40 -4.86 -11.95
N PRO A 339 -14.50 -3.89 -11.65
CA PRO A 339 -14.89 -2.59 -11.12
C PRO A 339 -15.86 -1.84 -12.02
N LYS A 340 -16.88 -1.25 -11.40
CA LYS A 340 -17.79 -0.30 -12.04
C LYS A 340 -17.39 1.14 -11.77
N THR A 341 -16.76 1.38 -10.63
CA THR A 341 -16.35 2.72 -10.19
C THR A 341 -14.91 2.70 -9.67
N ILE A 342 -14.14 3.69 -10.11
CA ILE A 342 -12.77 3.92 -9.65
C ILE A 342 -12.71 5.31 -9.04
N ILE A 343 -12.26 5.39 -7.80
CA ILE A 343 -12.11 6.64 -7.04
C ILE A 343 -10.62 6.93 -6.87
N PHE A 344 -10.15 8.06 -7.37
CA PHE A 344 -8.84 8.61 -7.05
C PHE A 344 -8.99 9.60 -5.91
N LEU A 345 -8.40 9.30 -4.76
CA LEU A 345 -8.43 10.15 -3.58
C LEU A 345 -7.20 11.05 -3.55
N THR A 346 -7.43 12.32 -3.35
CA THR A 346 -6.39 13.32 -3.08
C THR A 346 -6.76 14.14 -1.86
N ALA A 347 -5.76 14.65 -1.13
CA ALA A 347 -5.96 15.65 -0.08
C ALA A 347 -5.24 16.93 -0.54
N ASP A 348 -5.96 17.81 -1.23
CA ASP A 348 -5.42 19.06 -1.73
C ASP A 348 -5.37 20.13 -0.63
N ALA A 349 -4.15 20.52 -0.22
CA ALA A 349 -3.95 21.60 0.75
C ALA A 349 -3.90 23.00 0.10
N PHE A 350 -3.89 23.09 -1.22
CA PHE A 350 -4.06 24.35 -1.94
C PHE A 350 -5.52 24.82 -1.95
N GLY A 351 -6.47 23.90 -1.72
CA GLY A 351 -7.90 24.18 -1.64
C GLY A 351 -8.53 24.59 -2.97
N VAL A 352 -7.98 24.11 -4.08
CA VAL A 352 -8.38 24.51 -5.44
C VAL A 352 -8.95 23.37 -6.28
N LEU A 353 -8.66 22.11 -5.95
CA LEU A 353 -9.26 20.98 -6.64
C LEU A 353 -10.72 20.79 -6.23
N PRO A 354 -11.61 20.48 -7.21
CA PRO A 354 -13.00 20.18 -6.91
C PRO A 354 -13.17 19.03 -5.91
N PRO A 355 -14.19 19.07 -5.05
CA PRO A 355 -14.46 18.00 -4.08
C PRO A 355 -14.75 16.66 -4.74
N ILE A 356 -15.34 16.68 -5.94
CA ILE A 356 -15.50 15.52 -6.81
C ILE A 356 -15.53 15.96 -8.28
N SER A 357 -14.93 15.16 -9.15
CA SER A 357 -14.95 15.37 -10.61
C SER A 357 -15.04 14.03 -11.32
N LYS A 358 -15.85 13.97 -12.38
CA LYS A 358 -15.87 12.85 -13.31
C LYS A 358 -14.73 13.01 -14.32
N LEU A 359 -13.91 11.97 -14.49
CA LEU A 359 -12.74 11.98 -15.36
C LEU A 359 -13.04 11.31 -16.70
N THR A 360 -12.50 11.88 -17.78
CA THR A 360 -12.32 11.14 -19.04
C THR A 360 -11.22 10.09 -18.86
N LYS A 361 -11.09 9.18 -19.82
CA LYS A 361 -9.99 8.19 -19.81
C LYS A 361 -8.62 8.87 -19.76
N GLU A 362 -8.39 9.89 -20.58
CA GLU A 362 -7.13 10.63 -20.63
C GLU A 362 -6.85 11.34 -19.31
N GLN A 363 -7.86 11.93 -18.69
CA GLN A 363 -7.76 12.53 -17.36
C GLN A 363 -7.46 11.46 -16.30
N ALA A 364 -8.13 10.30 -16.35
CA ALA A 364 -7.87 9.21 -15.45
C ALA A 364 -6.41 8.73 -15.54
N MET A 365 -5.89 8.52 -16.73
CA MET A 365 -4.48 8.12 -16.93
C MET A 365 -3.51 9.20 -16.49
N TYR A 366 -3.79 10.48 -16.75
CA TYR A 366 -2.97 11.61 -16.32
C TYR A 366 -2.90 11.71 -14.78
N HIS A 367 -4.06 11.66 -14.11
CA HIS A 367 -4.12 11.74 -12.65
C HIS A 367 -3.55 10.49 -11.98
N PHE A 368 -3.71 9.32 -12.59
CA PHE A 368 -3.08 8.08 -12.12
C PHE A 368 -1.55 8.15 -12.20
N LEU A 369 -1.00 8.59 -13.34
CA LEU A 369 0.44 8.83 -13.49
C LEU A 369 0.95 9.90 -12.54
N SER A 370 0.19 10.94 -12.28
CA SER A 370 0.58 12.01 -11.36
C SER A 370 0.56 11.55 -9.91
N GLY A 371 -0.50 10.87 -9.47
CA GLY A 371 -0.67 10.39 -8.09
C GLY A 371 -0.53 11.52 -7.06
N PHE A 372 -1.21 12.66 -7.31
CA PHE A 372 -1.08 13.86 -6.50
C PHE A 372 -1.80 13.76 -5.16
N THR A 373 -1.16 14.25 -4.11
CA THR A 373 -1.76 14.62 -2.83
C THR A 373 -0.88 15.65 -2.12
N SER A 374 -1.40 16.28 -1.06
CA SER A 374 -0.55 16.97 -0.09
C SER A 374 -0.27 16.04 1.08
N LYS A 375 1.00 15.83 1.42
CA LYS A 375 1.38 15.21 2.69
C LYS A 375 0.93 16.14 3.81
N LEU A 376 0.16 15.60 4.73
CA LEU A 376 -0.33 16.37 5.88
C LEU A 376 0.68 16.34 7.02
N ALA A 377 0.66 17.37 7.87
CA ALA A 377 1.41 17.37 9.11
C ALA A 377 1.09 16.10 9.93
N GLY A 378 2.11 15.48 10.53
CA GLY A 378 1.94 14.26 11.32
C GLY A 378 1.75 12.96 10.53
N THR A 379 1.76 12.99 9.19
CA THR A 379 1.70 11.75 8.38
C THR A 379 3.05 11.06 8.21
N GLU A 380 4.13 11.82 8.31
CA GLU A 380 5.52 11.34 8.30
C GLU A 380 6.38 12.23 9.22
N ARG A 381 7.44 11.65 9.78
CA ARG A 381 8.36 12.36 10.67
C ARG A 381 9.00 13.57 9.97
N GLY A 382 8.84 14.75 10.57
CA GLY A 382 9.43 16.00 10.08
C GLY A 382 8.54 16.81 9.14
N VAL A 383 7.34 16.35 8.80
CA VAL A 383 6.34 17.12 8.05
C VAL A 383 5.52 17.95 9.03
N THR A 384 5.78 19.25 9.09
CA THR A 384 5.10 20.20 9.97
C THR A 384 4.00 21.00 9.26
N GLU A 385 4.09 21.11 7.93
CA GLU A 385 3.10 21.77 7.06
C GLU A 385 2.81 20.88 5.85
N PRO A 386 1.63 21.01 5.23
CA PRO A 386 1.30 20.24 4.04
C PRO A 386 2.25 20.52 2.87
N GLU A 387 2.80 19.47 2.28
CA GLU A 387 3.68 19.55 1.11
C GLU A 387 3.07 18.82 -0.09
N PRO A 388 3.10 19.39 -1.32
CA PRO A 388 2.64 18.70 -2.52
C PRO A 388 3.54 17.50 -2.82
N VAL A 389 2.94 16.36 -3.04
CA VAL A 389 3.62 15.10 -3.37
C VAL A 389 2.99 14.45 -4.58
N PHE A 390 3.83 13.96 -5.48
CA PHE A 390 3.45 13.19 -6.65
C PHE A 390 4.02 11.78 -6.54
N SER A 391 3.15 10.80 -6.23
CA SER A 391 3.50 9.39 -6.14
C SER A 391 2.86 8.64 -7.29
N THR A 392 3.60 8.44 -8.34
CA THR A 392 3.16 7.83 -9.60
C THR A 392 2.36 6.55 -9.36
N CYS A 393 1.21 6.44 -10.01
CA CYS A 393 0.24 5.34 -9.86
C CYS A 393 -0.22 5.12 -8.41
N PHE A 394 -0.17 6.15 -7.56
CA PHE A 394 -0.41 6.07 -6.12
C PHE A 394 0.45 5.04 -5.37
N GLY A 395 1.50 4.53 -6.02
CA GLY A 395 2.31 3.43 -5.51
C GLY A 395 3.78 3.48 -5.92
N SER A 396 4.32 4.65 -6.28
CA SER A 396 5.68 4.85 -6.81
C SER A 396 6.77 4.00 -6.10
N PRO A 397 6.84 3.90 -4.77
CA PRO A 397 7.89 3.12 -4.10
C PRO A 397 7.86 1.61 -4.36
N PHE A 398 6.78 1.10 -4.97
CA PHE A 398 6.53 -0.33 -5.16
C PHE A 398 6.53 -0.78 -6.62
N LEU A 399 6.77 0.15 -7.56
CA LEU A 399 6.70 -0.14 -9.00
C LEU A 399 8.08 -0.49 -9.56
N PRO A 400 8.33 -1.77 -9.94
CA PRO A 400 9.57 -2.15 -10.59
C PRO A 400 9.62 -1.80 -12.08
N LEU A 401 8.46 -1.83 -12.76
CA LEU A 401 8.36 -1.53 -14.19
C LEU A 401 8.10 -0.03 -14.43
N PRO A 402 8.31 0.47 -15.66
CA PRO A 402 7.94 1.83 -16.03
C PRO A 402 6.45 2.11 -15.72
N ALA A 403 6.18 3.28 -15.16
CA ALA A 403 4.83 3.67 -14.73
C ALA A 403 3.80 3.67 -15.86
N THR A 404 4.24 3.89 -17.08
CA THR A 404 3.40 3.85 -18.29
C THR A 404 2.78 2.49 -18.52
N VAL A 405 3.46 1.40 -18.15
CA VAL A 405 2.91 0.03 -18.24
C VAL A 405 1.61 -0.08 -17.41
N TYR A 406 1.64 0.37 -16.16
CA TYR A 406 0.46 0.31 -15.28
C TYR A 406 -0.64 1.25 -15.75
N ALA A 407 -0.29 2.45 -16.22
CA ALA A 407 -1.27 3.42 -16.70
C ALA A 407 -1.96 2.96 -18.00
N GLU A 408 -1.23 2.37 -18.93
CA GLU A 408 -1.79 1.79 -20.15
C GLU A 408 -2.73 0.62 -19.85
N MET A 409 -2.33 -0.27 -18.93
CA MET A 409 -3.19 -1.36 -18.49
C MET A 409 -4.48 -0.84 -17.83
N LEU A 410 -4.38 0.19 -16.97
CA LEU A 410 -5.57 0.81 -16.37
C LEU A 410 -6.48 1.39 -17.46
N GLY A 411 -5.92 2.11 -18.44
CA GLY A 411 -6.68 2.67 -19.55
C GLY A 411 -7.39 1.60 -20.39
N GLN A 412 -6.74 0.46 -20.64
CA GLN A 412 -7.33 -0.70 -21.32
C GLN A 412 -8.47 -1.30 -20.51
N LYS A 413 -8.28 -1.55 -19.22
CA LYS A 413 -9.31 -2.09 -18.33
C LYS A 413 -10.52 -1.15 -18.17
N ILE A 414 -10.30 0.17 -18.18
CA ILE A 414 -11.39 1.16 -18.19
C ILE A 414 -12.24 1.02 -19.47
N ASP A 415 -11.60 0.90 -20.63
CA ASP A 415 -12.30 0.75 -21.92
C ASP A 415 -13.05 -0.59 -22.00
N GLU A 416 -12.40 -1.69 -21.63
CA GLU A 416 -12.95 -3.03 -21.72
C GLU A 416 -14.18 -3.21 -20.83
N HIS A 417 -14.18 -2.62 -19.63
CA HIS A 417 -15.23 -2.86 -18.63
C HIS A 417 -16.15 -1.66 -18.40
N GLY A 418 -15.88 -0.53 -19.04
CA GLY A 418 -16.72 0.66 -18.93
C GLY A 418 -16.74 1.28 -17.53
N ALA A 419 -15.64 1.13 -16.77
CA ALA A 419 -15.54 1.66 -15.43
C ALA A 419 -15.55 3.19 -15.43
N GLN A 420 -16.34 3.80 -14.56
CA GLN A 420 -16.36 5.25 -14.37
C GLN A 420 -15.28 5.67 -13.39
N VAL A 421 -14.57 6.74 -13.70
CA VAL A 421 -13.48 7.24 -12.86
C VAL A 421 -13.82 8.61 -12.29
N PHE A 422 -13.60 8.78 -11.01
CA PHE A 422 -13.79 10.04 -10.30
C PHE A 422 -12.53 10.42 -9.52
N LEU A 423 -12.21 11.73 -9.56
CA LEU A 423 -11.23 12.32 -8.65
C LEU A 423 -11.99 12.93 -7.48
N VAL A 424 -11.64 12.55 -6.26
CA VAL A 424 -12.27 13.03 -5.02
C VAL A 424 -11.23 13.71 -4.15
N ASN A 425 -11.46 14.99 -3.85
CA ASN A 425 -10.62 15.78 -2.96
C ASN A 425 -11.16 15.73 -1.53
N THR A 426 -10.39 15.14 -0.63
CA THR A 426 -10.66 15.08 0.83
C THR A 426 -9.89 16.14 1.61
N GLY A 427 -9.21 17.05 0.90
CA GLY A 427 -8.37 18.12 1.45
C GLY A 427 -9.17 19.37 1.85
N TRP A 428 -8.70 20.52 1.43
CA TRP A 428 -9.24 21.83 1.83
C TRP A 428 -10.23 22.40 0.81
N THR A 429 -11.10 23.26 1.31
CA THR A 429 -12.07 24.04 0.54
C THR A 429 -12.25 25.44 1.14
N GLY A 430 -12.66 26.40 0.32
CA GLY A 430 -12.85 27.80 0.74
C GLY A 430 -11.57 28.58 1.04
N GLY A 431 -10.42 27.98 0.77
CA GLY A 431 -9.08 28.52 0.98
C GLY A 431 -8.05 27.41 1.08
N GLU A 432 -6.75 27.78 1.04
CA GLU A 432 -5.64 26.87 1.28
C GLU A 432 -5.52 26.49 2.78
N TYR A 433 -4.64 25.54 3.09
CA TYR A 433 -4.30 25.19 4.47
C TYR A 433 -3.97 26.46 5.28
N GLY A 434 -4.51 26.54 6.50
CA GLY A 434 -4.38 27.69 7.37
C GLY A 434 -5.43 28.82 7.14
N THR A 435 -6.13 28.80 5.99
CA THR A 435 -7.19 29.78 5.67
C THR A 435 -8.54 29.12 5.44
N GLY A 436 -8.56 28.07 4.61
CA GLY A 436 -9.74 27.26 4.36
C GLY A 436 -10.01 26.25 5.46
N SER A 437 -11.03 25.42 5.24
CA SER A 437 -11.38 24.31 6.12
C SER A 437 -11.25 22.98 5.38
N ARG A 438 -10.91 21.90 6.11
CA ARG A 438 -10.91 20.56 5.53
C ARG A 438 -12.33 20.16 5.12
N MET A 439 -12.46 19.48 3.98
CA MET A 439 -13.74 18.96 3.50
C MET A 439 -14.40 18.08 4.57
N LYS A 440 -15.69 18.31 4.83
CA LYS A 440 -16.44 17.51 5.80
C LYS A 440 -16.54 16.07 5.32
N LEU A 441 -16.17 15.12 6.19
CA LEU A 441 -16.23 13.70 5.88
C LEU A 441 -17.63 13.24 5.45
N SER A 442 -18.69 13.81 6.03
CA SER A 442 -20.07 13.53 5.63
C SER A 442 -20.35 13.86 4.17
N TYR A 443 -19.86 15.02 3.69
CA TYR A 443 -20.00 15.38 2.27
C TYR A 443 -19.20 14.45 1.37
N THR A 444 -17.95 14.14 1.75
CA THR A 444 -17.12 13.20 1.01
C THR A 444 -17.79 11.83 0.89
N ARG A 445 -18.32 11.28 1.98
CA ARG A 445 -19.05 10.00 1.96
C ARG A 445 -20.28 10.06 1.06
N THR A 446 -21.06 11.15 1.11
CA THR A 446 -22.23 11.35 0.23
C THR A 446 -21.83 11.39 -1.24
N MET A 447 -20.76 12.12 -1.60
CA MET A 447 -20.26 12.22 -2.98
C MET A 447 -19.73 10.88 -3.49
N VAL A 448 -18.94 10.18 -2.68
CA VAL A 448 -18.41 8.85 -3.01
C VAL A 448 -19.54 7.84 -3.21
N ARG A 449 -20.54 7.82 -2.30
CA ARG A 449 -21.69 6.95 -2.44
C ARG A 449 -22.51 7.27 -3.70
N ALA A 450 -22.74 8.54 -4.01
CA ALA A 450 -23.41 8.95 -5.25
C ALA A 450 -22.67 8.48 -6.51
N ALA A 451 -21.34 8.53 -6.50
CA ALA A 451 -20.51 8.00 -7.60
C ALA A 451 -20.65 6.49 -7.74
N ILE A 452 -20.55 5.74 -6.64
CA ILE A 452 -20.62 4.27 -6.62
C ILE A 452 -22.03 3.78 -7.00
N ASP A 453 -23.08 4.45 -6.53
CA ASP A 453 -24.48 4.14 -6.87
C ASP A 453 -24.84 4.49 -8.32
N GLY A 454 -23.90 5.02 -9.11
CA GLY A 454 -24.14 5.43 -10.49
C GLY A 454 -24.97 6.72 -10.65
N LYS A 455 -25.30 7.41 -9.55
CA LYS A 455 -26.11 8.66 -9.58
C LYS A 455 -25.40 9.83 -10.29
N LEU A 456 -24.08 9.72 -10.48
CA LEU A 456 -23.28 10.73 -11.18
C LEU A 456 -22.98 10.38 -12.63
N THR A 457 -23.58 9.31 -13.18
CA THR A 457 -23.33 8.86 -14.56
C THR A 457 -23.75 9.90 -15.58
N ASP A 458 -24.99 10.39 -15.47
CA ASP A 458 -25.62 11.33 -16.43
C ASP A 458 -25.90 12.70 -15.80
N VAL A 459 -25.23 13.03 -14.66
CA VAL A 459 -25.40 14.33 -14.03
C VAL A 459 -24.82 15.44 -14.92
N GLU A 460 -25.49 16.58 -14.95
CA GLU A 460 -24.97 17.77 -15.61
C GLU A 460 -23.66 18.21 -14.95
N THR A 461 -22.65 18.53 -15.76
CA THR A 461 -21.33 18.97 -15.28
C THR A 461 -20.94 20.31 -15.86
N ILE A 462 -20.16 21.07 -15.11
CA ILE A 462 -19.41 22.23 -15.61
C ILE A 462 -17.93 21.88 -15.70
N GLN A 463 -17.24 22.39 -16.71
CA GLN A 463 -15.81 22.17 -16.85
C GLN A 463 -15.03 23.22 -16.07
N ASP A 464 -14.12 22.76 -15.20
CA ASP A 464 -13.17 23.64 -14.51
C ASP A 464 -12.24 24.33 -15.51
N SER A 465 -12.02 25.64 -15.34
CA SER A 465 -11.28 26.47 -16.28
C SER A 465 -9.75 26.34 -16.21
N VAL A 466 -9.23 25.69 -15.17
CA VAL A 466 -7.78 25.53 -14.93
C VAL A 466 -7.37 24.08 -15.16
N PHE A 467 -8.04 23.12 -14.52
CA PHE A 467 -7.70 21.70 -14.59
C PHE A 467 -8.50 20.94 -15.66
N GLY A 468 -9.54 21.56 -16.24
CA GLY A 468 -10.38 20.91 -17.25
C GLY A 468 -11.29 19.80 -16.72
N LEU A 469 -11.42 19.68 -15.40
CA LEU A 469 -12.18 18.63 -14.73
C LEU A 469 -13.69 18.84 -14.85
N ASN A 470 -14.47 17.77 -14.99
CA ASN A 470 -15.93 17.83 -15.10
C ASN A 470 -16.55 17.75 -13.70
N ILE A 471 -17.04 18.87 -13.21
CA ILE A 471 -17.62 19.05 -11.88
C ILE A 471 -19.14 18.87 -11.95
N PRO A 472 -19.76 17.95 -11.16
CA PRO A 472 -21.22 17.86 -11.05
C PRO A 472 -21.83 19.18 -10.56
N THR A 473 -22.93 19.63 -11.22
CA THR A 473 -23.61 20.88 -10.83
C THR A 473 -24.46 20.74 -9.57
N ALA A 474 -24.89 19.51 -9.26
CA ALA A 474 -25.66 19.21 -8.05
C ALA A 474 -25.43 17.76 -7.60
N ILE A 475 -25.39 17.54 -6.31
CA ILE A 475 -25.38 16.22 -5.66
C ILE A 475 -26.33 16.29 -4.46
N GLU A 476 -27.26 15.34 -4.40
CA GLU A 476 -28.22 15.28 -3.28
C GLU A 476 -27.48 15.15 -1.93
N GLY A 477 -27.82 15.99 -0.98
CA GLY A 477 -27.19 16.00 0.35
C GLY A 477 -25.85 16.75 0.43
N VAL A 478 -25.39 17.37 -0.67
CA VAL A 478 -24.18 18.22 -0.68
C VAL A 478 -24.57 19.65 -1.08
N PRO A 479 -24.20 20.69 -0.31
CA PRO A 479 -24.44 22.07 -0.70
C PRO A 479 -23.77 22.42 -2.03
N THR A 480 -24.50 23.04 -2.94
CA THR A 480 -23.99 23.32 -4.30
C THR A 480 -22.81 24.29 -4.31
N GLU A 481 -22.75 25.21 -3.36
CA GLU A 481 -21.64 26.17 -3.17
C GLU A 481 -20.31 25.50 -2.84
N VAL A 482 -20.32 24.22 -2.39
CA VAL A 482 -19.10 23.46 -2.09
C VAL A 482 -18.53 22.79 -3.34
N LEU A 483 -19.39 22.49 -4.34
CA LEU A 483 -19.00 21.68 -5.51
C LEU A 483 -18.01 22.39 -6.41
N ASN A 484 -18.19 23.69 -6.66
CA ASN A 484 -17.23 24.50 -7.43
C ASN A 484 -16.27 25.22 -6.47
N PRO A 485 -15.00 24.82 -6.38
CA PRO A 485 -14.09 25.37 -5.39
C PRO A 485 -13.87 26.87 -5.55
N ARG A 486 -13.93 27.42 -6.77
CA ARG A 486 -13.80 28.86 -7.01
C ARG A 486 -14.92 29.65 -6.31
N ASP A 487 -16.13 29.10 -6.27
CA ASP A 487 -17.28 29.75 -5.62
C ASP A 487 -17.17 29.71 -4.10
N ALA A 488 -16.52 28.71 -3.55
CA ALA A 488 -16.28 28.58 -2.12
C ALA A 488 -15.23 29.58 -1.58
N TRP A 489 -14.31 30.07 -2.41
CA TRP A 489 -13.32 31.06 -1.96
C TRP A 489 -13.92 32.46 -1.87
N ALA A 490 -13.58 33.21 -0.81
CA ALA A 490 -13.99 34.62 -0.66
C ALA A 490 -13.31 35.50 -1.73
N ASP A 491 -12.01 35.33 -1.96
CA ASP A 491 -11.23 36.03 -2.97
C ASP A 491 -11.02 35.13 -4.21
N LYS A 492 -11.74 35.44 -5.29
CA LYS A 492 -11.65 34.71 -6.57
C LYS A 492 -10.31 34.88 -7.28
N ALA A 493 -9.65 36.03 -7.12
CA ALA A 493 -8.34 36.27 -7.72
C ALA A 493 -7.24 35.48 -7.00
N ALA A 494 -7.34 35.36 -5.68
CA ALA A 494 -6.45 34.50 -4.91
C ALA A 494 -6.63 33.02 -5.29
N TYR A 495 -7.88 32.56 -5.50
CA TYR A 495 -8.16 31.22 -6.02
C TYR A 495 -7.48 30.99 -7.37
N ASP A 496 -7.72 31.90 -8.35
CA ASP A 496 -7.19 31.78 -9.72
C ASP A 496 -5.66 31.69 -9.73
N LYS A 497 -4.98 32.49 -8.86
CA LYS A 497 -3.54 32.43 -8.68
C LYS A 497 -3.08 31.08 -8.09
N LYS A 498 -3.74 30.61 -7.06
CA LYS A 498 -3.38 29.36 -6.37
C LYS A 498 -3.66 28.13 -7.24
N ALA A 499 -4.75 28.13 -8.01
CA ALA A 499 -5.07 27.09 -8.98
C ALA A 499 -4.03 27.02 -10.12
N THR A 500 -3.57 28.19 -10.61
CA THR A 500 -2.49 28.26 -11.61
C THR A 500 -1.16 27.75 -11.05
N GLU A 501 -0.86 28.01 -9.78
CA GLU A 501 0.33 27.49 -9.09
C GLU A 501 0.31 25.96 -9.07
N LEU A 502 -0.79 25.35 -8.62
CA LEU A 502 -0.92 23.89 -8.59
C LEU A 502 -0.88 23.27 -9.99
N ALA A 503 -1.55 23.88 -10.98
CA ALA A 503 -1.50 23.44 -12.38
C ALA A 503 -0.05 23.42 -12.91
N GLY A 504 0.75 24.42 -12.55
CA GLY A 504 2.17 24.47 -12.87
C GLY A 504 2.97 23.29 -12.26
N LEU A 505 2.66 22.90 -11.02
CA LEU A 505 3.29 21.73 -10.38
C LEU A 505 2.91 20.42 -11.10
N PHE A 506 1.66 20.26 -11.51
CA PHE A 506 1.23 19.11 -12.32
C PHE A 506 1.98 19.04 -13.65
N ASN A 507 2.05 20.15 -14.38
CA ASN A 507 2.75 20.23 -15.65
C ASN A 507 4.24 19.92 -15.50
N GLU A 508 4.90 20.45 -14.45
CA GLU A 508 6.31 20.17 -14.19
C GLU A 508 6.54 18.69 -13.84
N ASN A 509 5.70 18.12 -12.95
CA ASN A 509 5.79 16.71 -12.62
C ASN A 509 5.59 15.80 -13.83
N PHE A 510 4.72 16.18 -14.77
CA PHE A 510 4.39 15.33 -15.92
C PHE A 510 5.50 15.26 -16.98
N LYS A 511 6.45 16.21 -16.99
CA LYS A 511 7.62 16.21 -17.90
C LYS A 511 8.51 14.97 -17.78
N LYS A 512 8.47 14.28 -16.64
CA LYS A 512 9.23 13.03 -16.45
C LYS A 512 8.72 11.86 -17.28
N PHE A 513 7.50 11.93 -17.81
CA PHE A 513 6.88 10.86 -18.60
C PHE A 513 7.05 11.12 -20.11
N SER A 514 8.19 10.72 -20.66
CA SER A 514 8.55 10.97 -22.07
C SER A 514 7.83 10.06 -23.07
N ASN A 515 7.31 8.91 -22.63
CA ASN A 515 6.73 7.86 -23.49
C ASN A 515 5.20 7.74 -23.36
N VAL A 516 4.54 8.78 -22.89
CA VAL A 516 3.07 8.84 -22.76
C VAL A 516 2.47 9.37 -24.07
N SER A 517 1.31 8.85 -24.46
CA SER A 517 0.63 9.32 -25.66
C SER A 517 0.31 10.83 -25.59
N GLU A 518 0.40 11.51 -26.71
CA GLU A 518 0.11 12.94 -26.81
C GLU A 518 -1.34 13.28 -26.37
N ALA A 519 -2.27 12.35 -26.55
CA ALA A 519 -3.65 12.49 -26.09
C ALA A 519 -3.73 12.66 -24.57
N ILE A 520 -3.02 11.84 -23.80
CA ILE A 520 -3.01 11.93 -22.33
C ILE A 520 -2.43 13.27 -21.88
N THR A 521 -1.34 13.72 -22.50
CA THR A 521 -0.69 14.98 -22.15
C THR A 521 -1.58 16.19 -22.45
N LYS A 522 -2.25 16.19 -23.62
CA LYS A 522 -3.05 17.35 -24.08
C LYS A 522 -4.45 17.39 -23.50
N LEU A 523 -5.08 16.23 -23.30
CA LEU A 523 -6.49 16.14 -22.90
C LEU A 523 -6.67 15.77 -21.43
N GLY A 524 -5.63 15.21 -20.79
CA GLY A 524 -5.70 14.73 -19.43
C GLY A 524 -5.20 15.73 -18.37
N GLY A 525 -4.30 16.62 -18.75
CA GLY A 525 -3.67 17.57 -17.84
C GLY A 525 -4.40 18.90 -17.69
N PRO A 526 -3.86 19.82 -16.87
CA PRO A 526 -4.38 21.17 -16.74
C PRO A 526 -4.43 21.92 -18.10
N LEU A 527 -5.44 22.78 -18.24
CA LEU A 527 -5.66 23.59 -19.46
C LEU A 527 -4.74 24.81 -19.54
N LYS A 528 -4.07 25.18 -18.43
CA LYS A 528 -3.20 26.36 -18.30
C LYS A 528 -1.82 25.99 -17.79
#